data_167b60d507a296cd0aaab9021703e01a
#
_entry.id   167b60d507a296cd0aaab9021703e01a
#
_cell.length_a   1.000
_cell.length_b   1.000
_cell.length_c   1.000
_cell.angle_alpha   90.00
_cell.angle_beta   90.00
_cell.angle_gamma   90.00
#
_symmetry.space_group_name_H-M   'P 1'
#
loop_
_entity.id
_entity.type
_entity.pdbx_description
1 polymer ?
#
loop_
_entity_poly.entity_id
_entity_poly.type
_entity_poly.pdbx_seq_one_letter_code
_entity_poly.pdbx_strand_id
1 'polypeptide(L)'
;MSQPRRRHRLSPRWLDAAFIVAVLLFAWSVQEGLWLATAHGVYNPYKSDVEEYSGRLASLAYPQNFAKDAMFGHESWSTSFPNMQVSLGKLFPTGDNFNWALMRQTAPLIIVFYLGFYIFGSWLFKSRGIGLLLACAMALPDITGFGTFWGILTQPPVPRSFFDALLPYYLIFAFWAASHPAWRPVVLFCAAAMAWAHTVSSLVMGGAWFVVYLVMKPEGWSRRSHILNLSFCFLAFLTPLLYFMLPSLLAKPERIDDPVFAEMFQKNFMERFGEPFEDLGSFFWRYTFERPLFPLALAGIGTTVALGSRKLRQICLICFLWLLGIVFCAVFINWLEQAVSARLGRLSILHQLIRGLRFCIPIFYLMAACGLKSVYERSRESWRAGLTVALFLFLTIGIYPYLGRLAYYGAYWLGEETGARFWFSEMFDKQTREQKSRAEAMRAIKDVVPPDGLVFSNKGDPAVRYYGLRSLDYSPTDGAHLYFQYDAEGCRRWLDNMEALRSPQGYIEAFKKSPADWLLTDRPEDEEALRSLGPVIWRDSGYLILRKERKP
;
A
#
# COMPACT_ATOMS: atom_id res chain seq x y z
N MET A 1 -15.00 -46.78 41.13
CA MET A 1 -14.01 -46.08 40.26
C MET A 1 -14.72 -45.67 38.99
N SER A 2 -15.17 -44.39 38.88
CA SER A 2 -15.84 -43.84 37.72
C SER A 2 -14.77 -43.39 36.71
N GLN A 3 -14.77 -43.97 35.51
CA GLN A 3 -13.91 -43.51 34.41
C GLN A 3 -14.19 -42.03 34.14
N PRO A 4 -13.15 -41.17 34.02
CA PRO A 4 -13.37 -39.76 33.64
C PRO A 4 -13.91 -39.72 32.20
N ARG A 5 -15.11 -39.13 32.04
CA ARG A 5 -15.71 -38.83 30.75
C ARG A 5 -14.68 -38.13 29.88
N ARG A 6 -14.19 -38.79 28.82
CA ARG A 6 -13.42 -38.14 27.74
C ARG A 6 -14.31 -37.08 27.15
N ARG A 7 -14.12 -35.81 27.54
CA ARG A 7 -14.69 -34.69 26.84
C ARG A 7 -14.21 -34.80 25.39
N HIS A 8 -15.13 -34.95 24.46
CA HIS A 8 -14.88 -34.81 23.03
C HIS A 8 -14.28 -33.44 22.79
N ARG A 9 -12.96 -33.33 22.81
CA ARG A 9 -12.27 -32.16 22.27
C ARG A 9 -12.56 -32.20 20.78
N LEU A 10 -13.34 -31.22 20.29
CA LEU A 10 -13.54 -30.97 18.87
C LEU A 10 -12.17 -31.10 18.19
N SER A 11 -12.10 -31.92 17.15
CA SER A 11 -10.80 -32.18 16.53
C SER A 11 -10.23 -30.86 16.01
N PRO A 12 -8.91 -30.60 16.18
CA PRO A 12 -8.32 -29.32 15.75
C PRO A 12 -8.54 -29.00 14.25
N ARG A 13 -8.89 -29.99 13.45
CA ARG A 13 -9.12 -29.87 11.99
C ARG A 13 -10.36 -29.07 11.61
N TRP A 14 -11.42 -29.10 12.39
CA TRP A 14 -12.62 -28.34 12.07
C TRP A 14 -12.43 -26.82 12.29
N LEU A 15 -11.57 -26.43 13.24
CA LEU A 15 -11.23 -25.02 13.46
C LEU A 15 -10.48 -24.46 12.21
N ASP A 16 -9.56 -25.25 11.65
CA ASP A 16 -8.86 -24.89 10.44
C ASP A 16 -9.85 -24.72 9.26
N ALA A 17 -10.76 -25.69 9.10
CA ALA A 17 -11.77 -25.65 8.04
C ALA A 17 -12.73 -24.46 8.21
N ALA A 18 -13.21 -24.21 9.42
CA ALA A 18 -14.09 -23.08 9.72
C ALA A 18 -13.40 -21.74 9.43
N PHE A 19 -12.13 -21.60 9.80
CA PHE A 19 -11.35 -20.39 9.51
C PHE A 19 -11.15 -20.19 8.00
N ILE A 20 -10.78 -21.24 7.27
CA ILE A 20 -10.61 -21.18 5.81
C ILE A 20 -11.93 -20.75 5.15
N VAL A 21 -13.05 -21.39 5.51
CA VAL A 21 -14.37 -21.04 4.97
C VAL A 21 -14.74 -19.60 5.30
N ALA A 22 -14.50 -19.14 6.53
CA ALA A 22 -14.77 -17.75 6.93
C ALA A 22 -13.93 -16.75 6.10
N VAL A 23 -12.64 -17.02 5.86
CA VAL A 23 -11.78 -16.19 5.05
C VAL A 23 -12.23 -16.15 3.59
N LEU A 24 -12.63 -17.31 3.03
CA LEU A 24 -13.13 -17.38 1.65
C LEU A 24 -14.45 -16.61 1.48
N LEU A 25 -15.40 -16.78 2.41
CA LEU A 25 -16.66 -16.04 2.39
C LEU A 25 -16.43 -14.54 2.55
N PHE A 26 -15.53 -14.14 3.44
CA PHE A 26 -15.17 -12.74 3.62
C PHE A 26 -14.54 -12.14 2.36
N ALA A 27 -13.55 -12.82 1.77
CA ALA A 27 -12.88 -12.37 0.55
C ALA A 27 -13.87 -12.27 -0.63
N TRP A 28 -14.75 -13.24 -0.75
CA TRP A 28 -15.82 -13.22 -1.75
C TRP A 28 -16.77 -12.04 -1.54
N SER A 29 -17.26 -11.81 -0.31
CA SER A 29 -18.15 -10.68 0.00
C SER A 29 -17.52 -9.33 -0.32
N VAL A 30 -16.21 -9.14 -0.01
CA VAL A 30 -15.48 -7.93 -0.36
C VAL A 30 -15.38 -7.78 -1.88
N GLN A 31 -15.12 -8.88 -2.60
CA GLN A 31 -14.96 -8.85 -4.06
C GLN A 31 -16.29 -8.52 -4.76
N GLU A 32 -17.40 -9.09 -4.32
CA GLU A 32 -18.73 -8.78 -4.84
C GLU A 32 -19.11 -7.32 -4.57
N GLY A 33 -18.88 -6.83 -3.34
CA GLY A 33 -19.10 -5.41 -3.01
C GLY A 33 -18.29 -4.46 -3.89
N LEU A 34 -17.04 -4.81 -4.18
CA LEU A 34 -16.19 -4.04 -5.10
C LEU A 34 -16.69 -4.11 -6.55
N TRP A 35 -17.14 -5.29 -7.01
CA TRP A 35 -17.72 -5.47 -8.34
C TRP A 35 -18.94 -4.57 -8.52
N LEU A 36 -19.91 -4.65 -7.59
CA LEU A 36 -21.11 -3.82 -7.65
C LEU A 36 -20.79 -2.33 -7.61
N ALA A 37 -19.82 -1.91 -6.77
CA ALA A 37 -19.40 -0.53 -6.70
C ALA A 37 -18.71 -0.02 -7.99
N THR A 38 -18.00 -0.88 -8.72
CA THR A 38 -17.24 -0.51 -9.92
C THR A 38 -17.96 -0.81 -11.24
N ALA A 39 -18.95 -1.73 -11.23
CA ALA A 39 -19.67 -2.14 -12.44
C ALA A 39 -20.50 -1.00 -13.06
N HIS A 40 -21.03 -0.10 -12.25
CA HIS A 40 -21.92 0.97 -12.66
C HIS A 40 -21.24 2.33 -12.86
N GLY A 41 -19.91 2.42 -12.70
CA GLY A 41 -19.22 3.71 -12.86
C GLY A 41 -17.73 3.71 -12.68
N VAL A 42 -17.21 4.92 -12.70
CA VAL A 42 -15.79 5.25 -12.49
C VAL A 42 -15.43 5.18 -11.00
N TYR A 43 -16.29 4.59 -10.17
CA TYR A 43 -16.09 4.57 -8.73
C TYR A 43 -14.84 3.77 -8.38
N ASN A 44 -13.92 4.44 -7.73
CA ASN A 44 -12.80 3.80 -7.09
C ASN A 44 -12.87 4.11 -5.58
N PRO A 45 -13.22 3.13 -4.74
CA PRO A 45 -13.25 3.32 -3.29
C PRO A 45 -11.87 3.65 -2.71
N TYR A 46 -10.83 3.46 -3.49
CA TYR A 46 -9.43 3.59 -3.11
C TYR A 46 -8.71 4.63 -3.98
N LYS A 47 -9.13 5.87 -3.94
CA LYS A 47 -8.52 7.00 -4.68
C LYS A 47 -6.98 6.92 -4.68
N SER A 48 -6.35 7.45 -5.72
CA SER A 48 -4.92 7.62 -5.92
C SER A 48 -4.17 6.45 -6.60
N ASP A 49 -3.50 5.60 -5.85
CA ASP A 49 -2.55 4.62 -6.41
C ASP A 49 -3.21 3.63 -7.39
N VAL A 50 -4.45 3.18 -7.12
CA VAL A 50 -5.14 2.24 -8.03
C VAL A 50 -5.55 2.92 -9.33
N GLU A 51 -5.98 4.19 -9.26
CA GLU A 51 -6.34 4.96 -10.46
C GLU A 51 -5.12 5.18 -11.36
N GLU A 52 -3.97 5.46 -10.76
CA GLU A 52 -2.69 5.59 -11.46
C GLU A 52 -2.29 4.28 -12.17
N TYR A 53 -2.32 3.15 -11.45
CA TYR A 53 -2.00 1.84 -12.05
C TYR A 53 -3.04 1.40 -13.08
N SER A 54 -4.30 1.80 -12.95
CA SER A 54 -5.32 1.61 -13.98
C SER A 54 -4.98 2.39 -15.25
N GLY A 55 -4.56 3.66 -15.11
CA GLY A 55 -4.04 4.49 -16.21
C GLY A 55 -2.83 3.84 -16.89
N ARG A 56 -1.92 3.26 -16.12
CA ARG A 56 -0.77 2.52 -16.65
C ARG A 56 -1.19 1.29 -17.46
N LEU A 57 -2.15 0.51 -17.01
CA LEU A 57 -2.69 -0.61 -17.80
C LEU A 57 -3.31 -0.12 -19.10
N ALA A 58 -4.07 0.98 -19.06
CA ALA A 58 -4.66 1.60 -20.23
C ALA A 58 -3.59 2.09 -21.22
N SER A 59 -2.53 2.75 -20.75
CA SER A 59 -1.44 3.24 -21.59
C SER A 59 -0.66 2.11 -22.27
N LEU A 60 -0.53 0.96 -21.60
CA LEU A 60 0.11 -0.22 -22.17
C LEU A 60 -0.78 -0.94 -23.22
N ALA A 61 -2.11 -0.83 -23.08
CA ALA A 61 -3.05 -1.38 -24.04
C ALA A 61 -3.25 -0.48 -25.27
N TYR A 62 -3.19 0.83 -25.09
CA TYR A 62 -3.45 1.84 -26.11
C TYR A 62 -2.35 2.92 -26.16
N PRO A 63 -1.08 2.58 -26.41
CA PRO A 63 0.04 3.51 -26.28
C PRO A 63 -0.11 4.78 -27.16
N GLN A 64 -0.75 4.66 -28.31
CA GLN A 64 -1.01 5.78 -29.21
C GLN A 64 -1.91 6.87 -28.61
N ASN A 65 -2.81 6.48 -27.67
CA ASN A 65 -3.71 7.44 -27.01
C ASN A 65 -3.00 8.27 -25.94
N PHE A 66 -1.80 7.83 -25.51
CA PHE A 66 -1.06 8.41 -24.39
C PHE A 66 0.26 9.08 -24.81
N ALA A 67 0.49 9.27 -26.11
CA ALA A 67 1.73 9.87 -26.60
C ALA A 67 1.95 11.31 -26.10
N LYS A 68 0.88 12.04 -25.76
CA LYS A 68 0.92 13.40 -25.21
C LYS A 68 0.71 13.46 -23.69
N ASP A 69 0.52 12.31 -23.03
CA ASP A 69 0.27 12.26 -21.59
C ASP A 69 1.52 12.70 -20.82
N ALA A 70 1.34 13.58 -19.84
CA ALA A 70 2.45 14.12 -19.06
C ALA A 70 3.29 13.04 -18.37
N MET A 71 2.65 11.94 -17.96
CA MET A 71 3.28 10.85 -17.22
C MET A 71 3.61 9.66 -18.13
N PHE A 72 2.63 9.20 -18.94
CA PHE A 72 2.74 7.96 -19.72
C PHE A 72 3.33 8.16 -21.11
N GLY A 73 3.37 9.40 -21.62
CA GLY A 73 4.02 9.74 -22.89
C GLY A 73 5.55 9.68 -22.84
N HIS A 74 6.15 9.59 -21.67
CA HIS A 74 7.60 9.58 -21.50
C HIS A 74 8.18 8.16 -21.60
N GLU A 75 9.25 7.96 -22.41
CA GLU A 75 9.88 6.64 -22.62
C GLU A 75 10.36 5.99 -21.32
N SER A 76 10.88 6.78 -20.37
CA SER A 76 11.35 6.29 -19.07
C SER A 76 10.26 5.65 -18.23
N TRP A 77 8.98 5.91 -18.52
CA TRP A 77 7.88 5.27 -17.82
C TRP A 77 7.81 3.75 -18.08
N SER A 78 8.13 3.31 -19.28
CA SER A 78 8.12 1.88 -19.65
C SER A 78 9.18 1.08 -18.88
N THR A 79 10.26 1.74 -18.49
CA THR A 79 11.40 1.16 -17.76
C THR A 79 11.32 1.37 -16.25
N SER A 80 10.41 2.24 -15.78
CA SER A 80 10.22 2.48 -14.36
C SER A 80 9.65 1.23 -13.68
N PHE A 81 10.23 0.85 -12.59
CA PHE A 81 10.01 -0.28 -11.68
C PHE A 81 8.97 -1.32 -12.12
N PRO A 82 9.38 -2.57 -12.42
CA PRO A 82 8.44 -3.66 -12.64
C PRO A 82 7.49 -3.74 -11.44
N ASN A 83 6.20 -3.82 -11.72
CA ASN A 83 5.15 -3.80 -10.72
C ASN A 83 4.30 -5.07 -10.87
N MET A 84 4.30 -5.90 -9.81
CA MET A 84 3.55 -7.16 -9.79
C MET A 84 2.06 -6.97 -10.08
N GLN A 85 1.46 -5.92 -9.55
CA GLN A 85 0.05 -5.59 -9.74
C GLN A 85 -0.30 -5.36 -11.21
N VAL A 86 0.50 -4.57 -11.91
CA VAL A 86 0.32 -4.29 -13.35
C VAL A 86 0.56 -5.55 -14.17
N SER A 87 1.58 -6.34 -13.82
CA SER A 87 1.87 -7.61 -14.50
C SER A 87 0.69 -8.59 -14.37
N LEU A 88 0.12 -8.74 -13.18
CA LEU A 88 -1.09 -9.55 -12.97
C LEU A 88 -2.32 -8.97 -13.67
N GLY A 89 -2.47 -7.64 -13.71
CA GLY A 89 -3.53 -6.98 -14.46
C GLY A 89 -3.50 -7.30 -15.96
N LYS A 90 -2.30 -7.38 -16.54
CA LYS A 90 -2.10 -7.79 -17.94
C LYS A 90 -2.46 -9.25 -18.20
N LEU A 91 -2.13 -10.16 -17.27
CA LEU A 91 -2.41 -11.59 -17.40
C LEU A 91 -3.91 -11.90 -17.44
N PHE A 92 -4.72 -11.00 -16.89
CA PHE A 92 -6.15 -11.20 -16.77
C PHE A 92 -6.92 -10.00 -17.37
N PRO A 93 -7.01 -9.88 -18.68
CA PRO A 93 -7.66 -8.75 -19.32
C PRO A 93 -9.16 -8.69 -18.97
N THR A 94 -9.68 -7.48 -18.83
CA THR A 94 -11.10 -7.18 -18.54
C THR A 94 -11.71 -6.27 -19.61
N GLY A 95 -11.22 -6.35 -20.84
CA GLY A 95 -11.54 -5.36 -21.88
C GLY A 95 -11.03 -3.98 -21.45
N ASP A 96 -11.84 -2.95 -21.67
CA ASP A 96 -11.51 -1.55 -21.34
C ASP A 96 -11.72 -1.19 -19.86
N ASN A 97 -12.10 -2.15 -18.99
CA ASN A 97 -12.27 -1.90 -17.56
C ASN A 97 -10.98 -2.16 -16.79
N PHE A 98 -9.99 -1.27 -16.96
CA PHE A 98 -8.67 -1.38 -16.32
C PHE A 98 -8.73 -1.26 -14.80
N ASN A 99 -9.69 -0.50 -14.27
CA ASN A 99 -9.90 -0.40 -12.83
C ASN A 99 -10.31 -1.76 -12.24
N TRP A 100 -11.24 -2.47 -12.90
CA TRP A 100 -11.65 -3.80 -12.47
C TRP A 100 -10.52 -4.83 -12.61
N ALA A 101 -9.67 -4.73 -13.61
CA ALA A 101 -8.50 -5.59 -13.77
C ALA A 101 -7.58 -5.58 -12.54
N LEU A 102 -7.54 -4.46 -11.81
CA LEU A 102 -6.81 -4.32 -10.55
C LEU A 102 -7.65 -4.74 -9.36
N MET A 103 -8.89 -4.24 -9.25
CA MET A 103 -9.77 -4.47 -8.08
C MET A 103 -10.03 -5.95 -7.82
N ARG A 104 -10.16 -6.78 -8.85
CA ARG A 104 -10.36 -8.22 -8.69
C ARG A 104 -9.18 -8.95 -8.04
N GLN A 105 -8.02 -8.30 -7.90
CA GLN A 105 -6.88 -8.86 -7.19
C GLN A 105 -7.06 -8.78 -5.66
N THR A 106 -8.09 -8.07 -5.17
CA THR A 106 -8.33 -7.86 -3.72
C THR A 106 -8.63 -9.16 -2.99
N ALA A 107 -9.55 -9.99 -3.52
CA ALA A 107 -9.92 -11.25 -2.84
C ALA A 107 -8.73 -12.22 -2.71
N PRO A 108 -7.94 -12.51 -3.76
CA PRO A 108 -6.73 -13.30 -3.62
C PRO A 108 -5.77 -12.75 -2.56
N LEU A 109 -5.55 -11.43 -2.50
CA LEU A 109 -4.68 -10.81 -1.51
C LEU A 109 -5.17 -11.03 -0.08
N ILE A 110 -6.49 -10.87 0.15
CA ILE A 110 -7.13 -11.13 1.44
C ILE A 110 -6.89 -12.59 1.86
N ILE A 111 -7.15 -13.54 0.96
CA ILE A 111 -6.98 -14.98 1.24
C ILE A 111 -5.52 -15.28 1.59
N VAL A 112 -4.58 -14.84 0.75
CA VAL A 112 -3.14 -15.08 0.94
C VAL A 112 -2.65 -14.48 2.26
N PHE A 113 -3.08 -13.25 2.59
CA PHE A 113 -2.70 -12.57 3.83
C PHE A 113 -3.18 -13.31 5.08
N TYR A 114 -4.48 -13.59 5.17
CA TYR A 114 -5.08 -14.23 6.36
C TYR A 114 -4.54 -15.64 6.57
N LEU A 115 -4.52 -16.45 5.52
CA LEU A 115 -3.98 -17.81 5.59
C LEU A 115 -2.50 -17.79 5.94
N GLY A 116 -1.74 -16.87 5.35
CA GLY A 116 -0.33 -16.72 5.64
C GLY A 116 -0.05 -16.42 7.11
N PHE A 117 -0.71 -15.42 7.70
CA PHE A 117 -0.52 -15.09 9.12
C PHE A 117 -1.06 -16.16 10.06
N TYR A 118 -2.15 -16.85 9.68
CA TYR A 118 -2.63 -18.01 10.42
C TYR A 118 -1.60 -19.14 10.46
N ILE A 119 -1.02 -19.48 9.32
CA ILE A 119 0.01 -20.52 9.19
C ILE A 119 1.27 -20.11 9.95
N PHE A 120 1.74 -18.87 9.74
CA PHE A 120 2.91 -18.32 10.40
C PHE A 120 2.78 -18.35 11.94
N GLY A 121 1.68 -17.80 12.47
CA GLY A 121 1.45 -17.78 13.91
C GLY A 121 1.29 -19.18 14.50
N SER A 122 0.56 -20.07 13.80
CA SER A 122 0.38 -21.47 14.23
C SER A 122 1.70 -22.23 14.24
N TRP A 123 2.56 -22.02 13.25
CA TRP A 123 3.89 -22.63 13.14
C TRP A 123 4.84 -22.09 14.22
N LEU A 124 4.91 -20.77 14.39
CA LEU A 124 5.85 -20.10 15.30
C LEU A 124 5.56 -20.46 16.75
N PHE A 125 4.29 -20.37 17.16
CA PHE A 125 3.86 -20.55 18.55
C PHE A 125 3.37 -21.98 18.86
N LYS A 126 3.32 -22.88 17.88
CA LYS A 126 2.73 -24.21 18.01
C LYS A 126 1.33 -24.17 18.64
N SER A 127 0.51 -23.20 18.17
CA SER A 127 -0.82 -22.92 18.72
C SER A 127 -1.73 -22.33 17.64
N ARG A 128 -2.77 -23.06 17.24
CA ARG A 128 -3.77 -22.59 16.27
C ARG A 128 -4.55 -21.37 16.77
N GLY A 129 -4.87 -21.32 18.07
CA GLY A 129 -5.54 -20.17 18.66
C GLY A 129 -4.72 -18.88 18.56
N ILE A 130 -3.40 -18.95 18.77
CA ILE A 130 -2.51 -17.79 18.58
C ILE A 130 -2.35 -17.48 17.07
N GLY A 131 -2.34 -18.50 16.21
CA GLY A 131 -2.34 -18.30 14.76
C GLY A 131 -3.58 -17.54 14.30
N LEU A 132 -4.76 -17.94 14.76
CA LEU A 132 -6.02 -17.25 14.47
C LEU A 132 -6.01 -15.81 14.98
N LEU A 133 -5.58 -15.62 16.24
CA LEU A 133 -5.46 -14.30 16.83
C LEU A 133 -4.55 -13.37 16.04
N LEU A 134 -3.37 -13.86 15.66
CA LEU A 134 -2.43 -13.08 14.88
C LEU A 134 -2.99 -12.76 13.49
N ALA A 135 -3.63 -13.71 12.80
CA ALA A 135 -4.25 -13.44 11.51
C ALA A 135 -5.27 -12.30 11.59
N CYS A 136 -6.12 -12.30 12.62
CA CYS A 136 -7.10 -11.23 12.84
C CYS A 136 -6.44 -9.90 13.23
N ALA A 137 -5.48 -9.92 14.18
CA ALA A 137 -4.81 -8.71 14.64
C ALA A 137 -3.97 -8.04 13.53
N MET A 138 -3.24 -8.85 12.74
CA MET A 138 -2.43 -8.35 11.62
C MET A 138 -3.27 -7.75 10.50
N ALA A 139 -4.52 -8.18 10.34
CA ALA A 139 -5.43 -7.65 9.32
C ALA A 139 -6.04 -6.31 9.71
N LEU A 140 -5.99 -5.92 10.99
CA LEU A 140 -6.53 -4.65 11.46
C LEU A 140 -5.82 -3.50 10.75
N PRO A 141 -6.57 -2.62 10.06
CA PRO A 141 -5.96 -1.51 9.36
C PRO A 141 -5.51 -0.44 10.35
N ASP A 142 -4.34 0.06 10.10
CA ASP A 142 -3.76 1.15 10.84
C ASP A 142 -3.13 2.18 9.90
N ILE A 143 -3.53 3.44 10.04
CA ILE A 143 -2.90 4.56 9.33
C ILE A 143 -1.66 4.93 10.13
N THR A 144 -0.49 4.56 9.61
CA THR A 144 0.78 4.78 10.31
C THR A 144 1.32 6.20 10.18
N GLY A 145 0.67 7.05 9.37
CA GLY A 145 1.25 8.30 8.92
C GLY A 145 2.12 8.10 7.67
N PHE A 146 2.86 9.14 7.24
CA PHE A 146 3.82 9.10 6.13
C PHE A 146 3.22 8.58 4.81
N GLY A 147 1.91 8.79 4.61
CA GLY A 147 1.18 8.27 3.47
C GLY A 147 1.20 6.75 3.35
N THR A 148 1.34 6.05 4.46
CA THR A 148 1.33 4.59 4.51
C THR A 148 0.39 4.07 5.61
N PHE A 149 0.03 2.79 5.50
CA PHE A 149 -0.86 2.11 6.43
C PHE A 149 -0.46 0.64 6.52
N TRP A 150 -0.89 -0.02 7.57
CA TRP A 150 -0.78 -1.44 7.82
C TRP A 150 -2.15 -2.12 7.78
N GLY A 151 -2.20 -3.42 7.51
CA GLY A 151 -3.42 -4.25 7.51
C GLY A 151 -4.10 -4.34 6.14
N ILE A 152 -4.87 -5.41 5.91
CA ILE A 152 -5.44 -5.74 4.59
C ILE A 152 -6.91 -5.32 4.43
N LEU A 153 -7.63 -5.06 5.54
CA LEU A 153 -9.08 -4.87 5.53
C LEU A 153 -9.55 -3.64 4.74
N THR A 154 -8.70 -2.62 4.63
CA THR A 154 -9.03 -1.36 3.94
C THR A 154 -8.03 -1.00 2.86
N GLN A 155 -7.13 -1.92 2.53
CA GLN A 155 -6.11 -1.64 1.53
C GLN A 155 -6.62 -1.97 0.13
N PRO A 156 -6.42 -1.04 -0.81
CA PRO A 156 -6.56 -1.33 -2.22
C PRO A 156 -5.53 -2.37 -2.65
N PRO A 157 -5.71 -3.02 -3.80
CA PRO A 157 -4.70 -3.87 -4.41
C PRO A 157 -3.55 -3.04 -4.98
N VAL A 158 -2.78 -2.39 -4.10
CA VAL A 158 -1.59 -1.59 -4.44
C VAL A 158 -0.32 -2.39 -4.16
N PRO A 159 0.85 -2.00 -4.69
CA PRO A 159 2.11 -2.73 -4.53
C PRO A 159 2.41 -3.19 -3.10
N ARG A 160 2.19 -2.32 -2.13
CA ARG A 160 2.43 -2.65 -0.69
C ARG A 160 1.51 -3.75 -0.17
N SER A 161 0.27 -3.84 -0.66
CA SER A 161 -0.68 -4.91 -0.26
C SER A 161 -0.22 -6.28 -0.74
N PHE A 162 0.41 -6.35 -1.92
CA PHE A 162 1.05 -7.57 -2.41
C PHE A 162 2.23 -7.98 -1.53
N PHE A 163 3.06 -7.01 -1.16
CA PHE A 163 4.16 -7.27 -0.23
C PHE A 163 3.65 -7.79 1.11
N ASP A 164 2.62 -7.14 1.67
CA ASP A 164 2.04 -7.52 2.97
C ASP A 164 1.40 -8.90 2.92
N ALA A 165 0.77 -9.28 1.80
CA ALA A 165 0.20 -10.62 1.62
C ALA A 165 1.28 -11.71 1.54
N LEU A 166 2.45 -11.42 0.96
CA LEU A 166 3.58 -12.34 0.88
C LEU A 166 4.41 -12.39 2.17
N LEU A 167 4.36 -11.35 2.99
CA LEU A 167 5.19 -11.19 4.18
C LEU A 167 5.12 -12.39 5.15
N PRO A 168 3.97 -12.96 5.53
CA PRO A 168 3.94 -14.06 6.48
C PRO A 168 4.69 -15.31 6.02
N TYR A 169 4.67 -15.60 4.73
CA TYR A 169 5.43 -16.74 4.15
C TYR A 169 6.93 -16.46 4.18
N TYR A 170 7.32 -15.24 3.85
CA TYR A 170 8.70 -14.79 4.02
C TYR A 170 9.16 -14.90 5.48
N LEU A 171 8.32 -14.49 6.44
CA LEU A 171 8.64 -14.56 7.87
C LEU A 171 8.82 -16.00 8.37
N ILE A 172 8.01 -16.96 7.90
CA ILE A 172 8.23 -18.38 8.20
C ILE A 172 9.66 -18.78 7.83
N PHE A 173 10.08 -18.43 6.61
CA PHE A 173 11.39 -18.76 6.11
C PHE A 173 12.50 -18.01 6.85
N ALA A 174 12.31 -16.73 7.16
CA ALA A 174 13.29 -15.89 7.85
C ALA A 174 13.52 -16.35 9.30
N PHE A 175 12.45 -16.66 10.05
CA PHE A 175 12.56 -17.23 11.41
C PHE A 175 13.17 -18.62 11.40
N TRP A 176 12.85 -19.45 10.40
CA TRP A 176 13.45 -20.76 10.26
C TRP A 176 14.95 -20.67 9.96
N ALA A 177 15.37 -19.79 9.06
CA ALA A 177 16.76 -19.59 8.68
C ALA A 177 17.61 -18.95 9.81
N ALA A 178 16.98 -18.30 10.80
CA ALA A 178 17.69 -17.85 11.99
C ALA A 178 18.43 -19.00 12.70
N SER A 179 17.81 -20.20 12.70
CA SER A 179 18.40 -21.44 13.23
C SER A 179 19.13 -22.29 12.19
N HIS A 180 19.01 -21.96 10.90
CA HIS A 180 19.60 -22.68 9.77
C HIS A 180 20.43 -21.73 8.92
N PRO A 181 21.64 -21.33 9.38
CA PRO A 181 22.38 -20.21 8.81
C PRO A 181 22.79 -20.38 7.35
N ALA A 182 22.91 -21.59 6.84
CA ALA A 182 23.19 -21.85 5.42
C ALA A 182 22.09 -21.30 4.49
N TRP A 183 20.87 -21.11 4.97
CA TRP A 183 19.74 -20.61 4.21
C TRP A 183 19.53 -19.09 4.29
N ARG A 184 20.27 -18.39 5.13
CA ARG A 184 20.18 -16.93 5.28
C ARG A 184 20.38 -16.16 3.97
N PRO A 185 21.36 -16.54 3.09
CA PRO A 185 21.49 -15.89 1.79
C PRO A 185 20.22 -16.02 0.92
N VAL A 186 19.58 -17.20 0.94
CA VAL A 186 18.35 -17.42 0.16
C VAL A 186 17.19 -16.58 0.71
N VAL A 187 17.10 -16.41 2.04
CA VAL A 187 16.11 -15.52 2.66
C VAL A 187 16.31 -14.08 2.19
N LEU A 188 17.56 -13.60 2.18
CA LEU A 188 17.85 -12.22 1.76
C LEU A 188 17.63 -12.04 0.24
N PHE A 189 17.91 -13.06 -0.56
CA PHE A 189 17.54 -13.09 -1.97
C PHE A 189 16.02 -12.97 -2.16
N CYS A 190 15.22 -13.73 -1.40
CA CYS A 190 13.76 -13.64 -1.43
C CYS A 190 13.26 -12.26 -1.00
N ALA A 191 13.86 -11.65 0.06
CA ALA A 191 13.53 -10.29 0.45
C ALA A 191 13.76 -9.30 -0.71
N ALA A 192 14.89 -9.40 -1.39
CA ALA A 192 15.21 -8.56 -2.53
C ALA A 192 14.29 -8.82 -3.74
N ALA A 193 13.95 -10.08 -4.04
CA ALA A 193 13.02 -10.44 -5.10
C ALA A 193 11.61 -9.87 -4.86
N MET A 194 11.21 -9.71 -3.59
CA MET A 194 9.96 -9.03 -3.23
C MET A 194 9.95 -7.53 -3.61
N ALA A 195 11.06 -6.96 -4.11
CA ALA A 195 11.08 -5.62 -4.71
C ALA A 195 10.13 -5.53 -5.92
N TRP A 196 9.87 -6.64 -6.61
CA TRP A 196 8.86 -6.71 -7.65
C TRP A 196 7.44 -6.41 -7.15
N ALA A 197 7.13 -6.76 -5.90
CA ALA A 197 5.89 -6.38 -5.25
C ALA A 197 5.96 -4.92 -4.73
N HIS A 198 6.99 -4.56 -3.94
CA HIS A 198 7.15 -3.21 -3.40
C HIS A 198 8.60 -2.94 -2.98
N THR A 199 9.30 -2.11 -3.74
CA THR A 199 10.76 -1.85 -3.58
C THR A 199 11.13 -1.32 -2.19
N VAL A 200 10.44 -0.30 -1.70
CA VAL A 200 10.74 0.32 -0.39
C VAL A 200 10.60 -0.70 0.75
N SER A 201 9.53 -1.50 0.72
CA SER A 201 9.31 -2.56 1.73
C SER A 201 10.38 -3.64 1.68
N SER A 202 10.80 -4.01 0.48
CA SER A 202 11.87 -4.99 0.25
C SER A 202 13.20 -4.52 0.84
N LEU A 203 13.58 -3.27 0.60
CA LEU A 203 14.80 -2.67 1.13
C LEU A 203 14.83 -2.67 2.66
N VAL A 204 13.76 -2.17 3.29
CA VAL A 204 13.66 -2.12 4.75
C VAL A 204 13.63 -3.53 5.34
N MET A 205 12.86 -4.45 4.75
CA MET A 205 12.72 -5.81 5.27
C MET A 205 14.03 -6.60 5.17
N GLY A 206 14.69 -6.54 4.00
CA GLY A 206 15.95 -7.22 3.79
C GLY A 206 17.07 -6.65 4.65
N GLY A 207 17.19 -5.32 4.75
CA GLY A 207 18.13 -4.66 5.63
C GLY A 207 17.89 -4.99 7.11
N ALA A 208 16.65 -5.00 7.56
CA ALA A 208 16.30 -5.36 8.94
C ALA A 208 16.67 -6.82 9.26
N TRP A 209 16.39 -7.77 8.37
CA TRP A 209 16.81 -9.16 8.57
C TRP A 209 18.31 -9.36 8.44
N PHE A 210 19.00 -8.55 7.64
CA PHE A 210 20.47 -8.53 7.64
C PHE A 210 21.01 -8.15 9.01
N VAL A 211 20.44 -7.12 9.69
CA VAL A 211 20.79 -6.75 11.08
C VAL A 211 20.54 -7.89 12.05
N VAL A 212 19.40 -8.59 11.95
CA VAL A 212 19.12 -9.79 12.76
C VAL A 212 20.22 -10.83 12.59
N TYR A 213 20.58 -11.15 11.36
CA TYR A 213 21.61 -12.18 11.08
C TYR A 213 23.03 -11.73 11.45
N LEU A 214 23.30 -10.43 11.39
CA LEU A 214 24.57 -9.84 11.82
C LEU A 214 24.80 -10.10 13.32
N VAL A 215 23.79 -9.89 14.14
CA VAL A 215 23.87 -10.05 15.60
C VAL A 215 23.78 -11.54 16.01
N MET A 216 22.98 -12.33 15.30
CA MET A 216 22.75 -13.74 15.63
C MET A 216 23.80 -14.65 15.04
N LYS A 217 25.01 -14.65 15.65
CA LYS A 217 26.06 -15.61 15.27
C LYS A 217 25.61 -17.03 15.67
N PRO A 218 25.67 -18.01 14.75
CA PRO A 218 25.35 -19.41 15.08
C PRO A 218 26.34 -20.01 16.09
N GLU A 219 25.81 -20.86 16.97
CA GLU A 219 26.66 -21.63 17.92
C GLU A 219 27.64 -22.52 17.13
N GLY A 220 28.89 -22.59 17.59
CA GLY A 220 29.93 -23.38 16.95
C GLY A 220 30.58 -22.78 15.69
N TRP A 221 30.06 -21.69 15.15
CA TRP A 221 30.67 -21.05 13.97
C TRP A 221 31.89 -20.20 14.37
N SER A 222 32.95 -20.27 13.56
CA SER A 222 34.06 -19.34 13.65
C SER A 222 33.58 -17.92 13.25
N ARG A 223 34.31 -16.88 13.70
CA ARG A 223 34.02 -15.50 13.27
C ARG A 223 34.17 -15.35 11.75
N ARG A 224 35.14 -16.05 11.16
CA ARG A 224 35.38 -16.07 9.70
C ARG A 224 34.20 -16.66 8.94
N SER A 225 33.69 -17.82 9.37
CA SER A 225 32.55 -18.49 8.75
C SER A 225 31.28 -17.62 8.82
N HIS A 226 31.10 -16.93 9.93
CA HIS A 226 29.96 -16.01 10.11
C HIS A 226 30.06 -14.82 9.16
N ILE A 227 31.24 -14.18 9.05
CA ILE A 227 31.48 -13.06 8.13
C ILE A 227 31.27 -13.51 6.68
N LEU A 228 31.80 -14.67 6.27
CA LEU A 228 31.57 -15.20 4.92
C LEU A 228 30.10 -15.42 4.62
N ASN A 229 29.32 -15.98 5.57
CA ASN A 229 27.88 -16.14 5.38
C ASN A 229 27.18 -14.80 5.23
N LEU A 230 27.55 -13.77 6.01
CA LEU A 230 27.01 -12.41 5.88
C LEU A 230 27.36 -11.78 4.54
N SER A 231 28.57 -12.01 4.02
CA SER A 231 28.97 -11.54 2.68
C SER A 231 28.11 -12.19 1.60
N PHE A 232 27.83 -13.50 1.69
CA PHE A 232 26.88 -14.16 0.79
C PHE A 232 25.44 -13.64 0.96
N CYS A 233 25.01 -13.34 2.17
CA CYS A 233 23.73 -12.69 2.43
C CYS A 233 23.63 -11.34 1.71
N PHE A 234 24.67 -10.51 1.83
CA PHE A 234 24.71 -9.20 1.18
C PHE A 234 24.69 -9.31 -0.35
N LEU A 235 25.50 -10.19 -0.91
CA LEU A 235 25.52 -10.42 -2.37
C LEU A 235 24.19 -10.97 -2.88
N ALA A 236 23.59 -11.93 -2.17
CA ALA A 236 22.29 -12.49 -2.51
C ALA A 236 21.17 -11.44 -2.46
N PHE A 237 21.23 -10.51 -1.50
CA PHE A 237 20.31 -9.39 -1.42
C PHE A 237 20.51 -8.38 -2.56
N LEU A 238 21.76 -8.06 -2.86
CA LEU A 238 22.09 -7.06 -3.87
C LEU A 238 21.70 -7.50 -5.29
N THR A 239 21.82 -8.78 -5.62
CA THR A 239 21.62 -9.30 -7.00
C THR A 239 20.23 -8.99 -7.57
N PRO A 240 19.09 -9.36 -6.93
CA PRO A 240 17.77 -8.99 -7.46
C PRO A 240 17.52 -7.48 -7.42
N LEU A 241 18.03 -6.78 -6.40
CA LEU A 241 17.86 -5.33 -6.32
C LEU A 241 18.54 -4.61 -7.48
N LEU A 242 19.76 -5.01 -7.84
CA LEU A 242 20.43 -4.46 -9.01
C LEU A 242 19.63 -4.72 -10.28
N TYR A 243 19.11 -5.93 -10.46
CA TYR A 243 18.26 -6.24 -11.61
C TYR A 243 17.05 -5.31 -11.72
N PHE A 244 16.34 -5.05 -10.60
CA PHE A 244 15.16 -4.19 -10.60
C PHE A 244 15.47 -2.69 -10.64
N MET A 245 16.56 -2.26 -10.01
CA MET A 245 16.86 -0.83 -9.84
C MET A 245 17.89 -0.30 -10.85
N LEU A 246 18.74 -1.16 -11.40
CA LEU A 246 19.84 -0.74 -12.27
C LEU A 246 19.36 0.07 -13.51
N PRO A 247 18.29 -0.31 -14.22
CA PRO A 247 17.79 0.49 -15.34
C PRO A 247 17.46 1.93 -14.93
N SER A 248 16.78 2.09 -13.79
CA SER A 248 16.43 3.43 -13.27
C SER A 248 17.65 4.20 -12.76
N LEU A 249 18.65 3.50 -12.22
CA LEU A 249 19.89 4.13 -11.75
C LEU A 249 20.78 4.58 -12.91
N LEU A 250 20.83 3.81 -14.00
CA LEU A 250 21.60 4.15 -15.20
C LEU A 250 20.96 5.26 -16.04
N ALA A 251 19.62 5.40 -15.96
CA ALA A 251 18.91 6.48 -16.65
C ALA A 251 19.07 7.85 -15.97
N LYS A 252 19.73 7.91 -14.81
CA LYS A 252 19.91 9.17 -14.08
C LYS A 252 20.92 10.09 -14.76
N PRO A 253 20.61 11.40 -14.88
CA PRO A 253 21.60 12.40 -15.26
C PRO A 253 22.70 12.47 -14.19
N GLU A 254 23.95 12.68 -14.60
CA GLU A 254 25.10 12.75 -13.69
C GLU A 254 24.97 13.91 -12.69
N ARG A 255 24.29 14.98 -13.09
CA ARG A 255 24.11 16.18 -12.26
C ARG A 255 22.71 16.76 -12.46
N ILE A 256 22.11 17.19 -11.38
CA ILE A 256 20.77 17.80 -11.37
C ILE A 256 20.93 19.19 -10.76
N ASP A 257 21.24 20.15 -11.62
CA ASP A 257 21.45 21.55 -11.20
C ASP A 257 20.16 22.39 -11.28
N ASP A 258 19.04 21.82 -11.79
CA ASP A 258 17.79 22.55 -11.93
C ASP A 258 17.06 22.67 -10.59
N PRO A 259 16.81 23.91 -10.10
CA PRO A 259 16.20 24.15 -8.80
C PRO A 259 14.76 23.58 -8.69
N VAL A 260 14.11 23.31 -9.80
CA VAL A 260 12.76 22.71 -9.82
C VAL A 260 12.72 21.38 -9.09
N PHE A 261 13.79 20.58 -9.16
CA PHE A 261 13.81 19.30 -8.47
C PHE A 261 13.89 19.43 -6.94
N ALA A 262 14.56 20.47 -6.45
CA ALA A 262 14.56 20.77 -5.01
C ALA A 262 13.15 21.16 -4.53
N GLU A 263 12.44 21.98 -5.31
CA GLU A 263 11.06 22.36 -5.02
C GLU A 263 10.09 21.16 -5.09
N MET A 264 10.23 20.32 -6.12
CA MET A 264 9.48 19.08 -6.24
C MET A 264 9.73 18.12 -5.09
N PHE A 265 10.99 18.01 -4.65
CA PHE A 265 11.35 17.21 -3.49
C PHE A 265 10.69 17.75 -2.22
N GLN A 266 10.77 19.06 -2.00
CA GLN A 266 10.11 19.71 -0.88
C GLN A 266 8.60 19.43 -0.86
N LYS A 267 7.89 19.71 -1.97
CA LYS A 267 6.42 19.59 -2.05
C LYS A 267 5.91 18.14 -2.00
N ASN A 268 6.59 17.22 -2.68
CA ASN A 268 6.09 15.84 -2.77
C ASN A 268 6.53 14.94 -1.61
N PHE A 269 7.65 15.28 -0.97
CA PHE A 269 8.26 14.38 0.01
C PHE A 269 8.44 15.03 1.38
N MET A 270 9.10 16.18 1.48
CA MET A 270 9.37 16.80 2.79
C MET A 270 8.10 17.31 3.48
N GLU A 271 7.18 17.94 2.75
CA GLU A 271 5.87 18.34 3.31
C GLU A 271 5.01 17.13 3.75
N ARG A 272 5.29 15.95 3.18
CA ARG A 272 4.55 14.72 3.48
C ARG A 272 5.20 13.84 4.54
N PHE A 273 6.52 13.81 4.62
CA PHE A 273 7.26 12.84 5.42
C PHE A 273 8.05 13.47 6.57
N GLY A 274 8.29 14.78 6.57
CA GLY A 274 9.08 15.44 7.62
C GLY A 274 10.53 14.95 7.71
N GLU A 275 11.16 15.23 8.85
CA GLU A 275 12.50 14.76 9.17
C GLU A 275 12.46 13.34 9.77
N PRO A 276 13.35 12.41 9.36
CA PRO A 276 13.28 11.00 9.75
C PRO A 276 13.24 10.75 11.28
N PHE A 277 13.95 11.58 12.06
CA PHE A 277 13.96 11.42 13.52
C PHE A 277 12.71 12.00 14.20
N GLU A 278 12.14 13.09 13.67
CA GLU A 278 10.88 13.66 14.14
C GLU A 278 9.72 12.70 13.85
N ASP A 279 9.74 12.12 12.67
CA ASP A 279 8.79 11.10 12.24
C ASP A 279 8.85 9.86 13.12
N LEU A 280 10.05 9.42 13.53
CA LEU A 280 10.22 8.34 14.49
C LEU A 280 9.60 8.69 15.85
N GLY A 281 9.84 9.91 16.34
CA GLY A 281 9.25 10.42 17.58
C GLY A 281 7.73 10.42 17.52
N SER A 282 7.17 10.96 16.44
CA SER A 282 5.72 11.01 16.17
C SER A 282 5.11 9.61 16.07
N PHE A 283 5.79 8.67 15.41
CA PHE A 283 5.37 7.29 15.32
C PHE A 283 5.28 6.62 16.70
N PHE A 284 6.34 6.68 17.52
CA PHE A 284 6.32 6.07 18.86
C PHE A 284 5.36 6.76 19.80
N TRP A 285 5.20 8.10 19.71
CA TRP A 285 4.19 8.83 20.45
C TRP A 285 2.79 8.28 20.17
N ARG A 286 2.44 8.16 18.89
CA ARG A 286 1.15 7.62 18.45
C ARG A 286 0.90 6.21 18.99
N TYR A 287 1.89 5.32 18.86
CA TYR A 287 1.76 3.92 19.31
C TYR A 287 1.94 3.72 20.81
N THR A 288 2.25 4.76 21.54
CA THR A 288 2.28 4.77 23.01
C THR A 288 0.99 5.32 23.60
N PHE A 289 0.48 6.43 23.08
CA PHE A 289 -0.59 7.21 23.72
C PHE A 289 -1.93 7.13 22.96
N GLU A 290 -1.93 7.16 21.63
CA GLU A 290 -3.18 7.10 20.86
C GLU A 290 -3.62 5.63 20.62
N ARG A 291 -2.67 4.77 20.38
CA ARG A 291 -2.86 3.34 20.10
C ARG A 291 -1.82 2.53 20.88
N PRO A 292 -2.09 2.08 22.10
CA PRO A 292 -1.05 1.56 23.03
C PRO A 292 -0.50 0.19 22.65
N LEU A 293 -0.08 0.02 21.37
CA LEU A 293 0.56 -1.21 20.88
C LEU A 293 2.00 -1.33 21.35
N PHE A 294 2.73 -0.22 21.47
CA PHE A 294 4.10 -0.24 21.95
C PHE A 294 4.20 -0.62 23.44
N PRO A 295 3.41 -0.03 24.37
CA PRO A 295 3.33 -0.52 25.75
C PRO A 295 2.90 -1.98 25.85
N LEU A 296 1.97 -2.43 25.01
CA LEU A 296 1.55 -3.82 24.94
C LEU A 296 2.70 -4.75 24.53
N ALA A 297 3.50 -4.33 23.54
CA ALA A 297 4.71 -5.06 23.14
C ALA A 297 5.75 -5.13 24.25
N LEU A 298 6.01 -4.03 24.97
CA LEU A 298 6.92 -3.99 26.12
C LEU A 298 6.45 -4.90 27.27
N ALA A 299 5.14 -4.89 27.57
CA ALA A 299 4.55 -5.82 28.53
C ALA A 299 4.72 -7.27 28.07
N GLY A 300 4.56 -7.53 26.77
CA GLY A 300 4.82 -8.84 26.16
C GLY A 300 6.27 -9.28 26.31
N ILE A 301 7.24 -8.41 26.10
CA ILE A 301 8.67 -8.66 26.34
C ILE A 301 8.91 -8.99 27.82
N GLY A 302 8.49 -8.11 28.75
CA GLY A 302 8.68 -8.29 30.18
C GLY A 302 8.09 -9.63 30.68
N THR A 303 6.87 -9.95 30.25
CA THR A 303 6.20 -11.21 30.58
C THR A 303 6.94 -12.42 29.98
N THR A 304 7.44 -12.31 28.76
CA THR A 304 8.21 -13.39 28.10
C THR A 304 9.54 -13.62 28.81
N VAL A 305 10.23 -12.57 29.23
CA VAL A 305 11.49 -12.68 29.97
C VAL A 305 11.25 -13.34 31.34
N ALA A 306 10.19 -12.92 32.04
CA ALA A 306 9.87 -13.44 33.35
C ALA A 306 9.34 -14.90 33.33
N LEU A 307 8.42 -15.19 32.43
CA LEU A 307 7.62 -16.41 32.43
C LEU A 307 7.86 -17.34 31.25
N GLY A 308 8.44 -16.84 30.16
CA GLY A 308 8.54 -17.54 28.89
C GLY A 308 9.54 -18.68 28.88
N SER A 309 9.29 -19.70 28.07
CA SER A 309 10.24 -20.74 27.74
C SER A 309 11.45 -20.18 26.97
N ARG A 310 12.58 -20.92 26.97
CA ARG A 310 13.79 -20.53 26.19
C ARG A 310 13.45 -20.21 24.74
N LYS A 311 12.57 -20.99 24.13
CA LYS A 311 12.12 -20.78 22.74
C LYS A 311 11.36 -19.46 22.57
N LEU A 312 10.42 -19.12 23.47
CA LEU A 312 9.67 -17.87 23.39
C LEU A 312 10.58 -16.65 23.61
N ARG A 313 11.56 -16.75 24.53
CA ARG A 313 12.58 -15.71 24.73
C ARG A 313 13.42 -15.50 23.47
N GLN A 314 13.78 -16.59 22.77
CA GLN A 314 14.52 -16.49 21.50
C GLN A 314 13.66 -15.83 20.40
N ILE A 315 12.39 -16.19 20.25
CA ILE A 315 11.46 -15.53 19.33
C ILE A 315 11.36 -14.04 19.63
N CYS A 316 11.17 -13.69 20.91
CA CYS A 316 11.08 -12.31 21.36
C CYS A 316 12.36 -11.52 21.07
N LEU A 317 13.53 -12.12 21.28
CA LEU A 317 14.82 -11.51 20.91
C LEU A 317 14.93 -11.26 19.40
N ILE A 318 14.54 -12.22 18.57
CA ILE A 318 14.52 -12.03 17.11
C ILE A 318 13.59 -10.87 16.73
N CYS A 319 12.40 -10.80 17.31
CA CYS A 319 11.46 -9.68 17.08
C CYS A 319 12.08 -8.34 17.51
N PHE A 320 12.78 -8.29 18.63
CA PHE A 320 13.45 -7.08 19.12
C PHE A 320 14.58 -6.63 18.16
N LEU A 321 15.43 -7.57 17.74
CA LEU A 321 16.50 -7.27 16.77
C LEU A 321 15.92 -6.85 15.42
N TRP A 322 14.81 -7.45 14.99
CA TRP A 322 14.11 -7.06 13.79
C TRP A 322 13.52 -5.65 13.90
N LEU A 323 12.93 -5.28 15.03
CA LEU A 323 12.47 -3.92 15.32
C LEU A 323 13.63 -2.90 15.20
N LEU A 324 14.76 -3.20 15.84
CA LEU A 324 15.96 -2.35 15.73
C LEU A 324 16.45 -2.23 14.29
N GLY A 325 16.44 -3.33 13.54
CA GLY A 325 16.80 -3.33 12.12
C GLY A 325 15.87 -2.48 11.27
N ILE A 326 14.56 -2.52 11.51
CA ILE A 326 13.59 -1.64 10.81
C ILE A 326 13.86 -0.18 11.12
N VAL A 327 14.00 0.18 12.40
CA VAL A 327 14.30 1.56 12.81
C VAL A 327 15.62 2.03 12.21
N PHE A 328 16.65 1.18 12.24
CA PHE A 328 17.94 1.49 11.62
C PHE A 328 17.80 1.78 10.11
N CYS A 329 17.11 0.92 9.37
CA CYS A 329 16.93 1.11 7.92
C CYS A 329 16.00 2.29 7.60
N ALA A 330 14.86 2.38 8.27
CA ALA A 330 13.84 3.38 7.95
C ALA A 330 14.24 4.80 8.37
N VAL A 331 15.04 4.94 9.42
CA VAL A 331 15.40 6.25 9.99
C VAL A 331 16.86 6.57 9.73
N PHE A 332 17.79 5.76 10.24
CA PHE A 332 19.21 6.11 10.18
C PHE A 332 19.77 6.05 8.76
N ILE A 333 19.50 4.98 8.00
CA ILE A 333 19.96 4.88 6.59
C ILE A 333 19.28 5.96 5.73
N ASN A 334 18.00 6.23 5.96
CA ASN A 334 17.27 7.31 5.29
C ASN A 334 17.91 8.67 5.54
N TRP A 335 18.13 9.03 6.81
CA TRP A 335 18.80 10.27 7.20
C TRP A 335 20.22 10.39 6.61
N LEU A 336 21.01 9.31 6.71
CA LEU A 336 22.37 9.29 6.16
C LEU A 336 22.38 9.51 4.65
N GLU A 337 21.49 8.85 3.93
CA GLU A 337 21.35 9.00 2.47
C GLU A 337 20.95 10.41 2.09
N GLN A 338 19.99 11.01 2.77
CA GLN A 338 19.59 12.40 2.55
C GLN A 338 20.77 13.36 2.78
N ALA A 339 21.52 13.19 3.87
CA ALA A 339 22.67 14.02 4.19
C ALA A 339 23.81 13.88 3.15
N VAL A 340 24.06 12.66 2.67
CA VAL A 340 25.07 12.39 1.63
C VAL A 340 24.60 12.95 0.29
N SER A 341 23.34 12.73 -0.08
CA SER A 341 22.76 13.23 -1.34
C SER A 341 22.82 14.76 -1.41
N ALA A 342 22.46 15.44 -0.31
CA ALA A 342 22.53 16.89 -0.22
C ALA A 342 23.97 17.41 -0.40
N ARG A 343 24.98 16.74 0.20
CA ARG A 343 26.41 17.12 0.04
C ARG A 343 26.93 16.90 -1.37
N LEU A 344 26.42 15.89 -2.07
CA LEU A 344 26.81 15.54 -3.44
C LEU A 344 26.03 16.30 -4.50
N GLY A 345 25.08 17.16 -4.13
CA GLY A 345 24.17 17.84 -5.06
C GLY A 345 23.30 16.86 -5.85
N ARG A 346 22.90 15.74 -5.23
CA ARG A 346 22.08 14.70 -5.85
C ARG A 346 20.70 14.64 -5.21
N LEU A 347 19.74 14.15 -5.97
CA LEU A 347 18.41 13.87 -5.42
C LEU A 347 18.44 12.66 -4.48
N SER A 348 17.79 12.79 -3.33
CA SER A 348 17.54 11.66 -2.43
C SER A 348 16.66 10.62 -3.10
N ILE A 349 17.04 9.34 -2.97
CA ILE A 349 16.28 8.20 -3.53
C ILE A 349 15.68 7.31 -2.45
N LEU A 350 16.18 7.40 -1.22
CA LEU A 350 15.79 6.56 -0.10
C LEU A 350 14.87 7.26 0.90
N HIS A 351 14.49 8.53 0.65
CA HIS A 351 13.60 9.31 1.54
C HIS A 351 12.30 8.59 1.89
N GLN A 352 11.82 7.68 1.04
CA GLN A 352 10.61 6.89 1.32
C GLN A 352 10.84 5.72 2.29
N LEU A 353 12.07 5.43 2.72
CA LEU A 353 12.34 4.33 3.67
C LEU A 353 11.61 4.52 5.00
N ILE A 354 11.29 5.77 5.39
CA ILE A 354 10.51 6.07 6.59
C ILE A 354 9.17 5.31 6.65
N ARG A 355 8.58 5.03 5.48
CA ARG A 355 7.36 4.18 5.36
C ARG A 355 7.56 2.77 5.91
N GLY A 356 8.81 2.33 6.07
CA GLY A 356 9.16 1.04 6.66
C GLY A 356 8.80 0.92 8.14
N LEU A 357 8.60 2.05 8.86
CA LEU A 357 8.13 2.02 10.25
C LEU A 357 6.80 1.28 10.43
N ARG A 358 5.98 1.16 9.38
CA ARG A 358 4.75 0.34 9.41
C ARG A 358 5.00 -1.12 9.81
N PHE A 359 6.19 -1.66 9.55
CA PHE A 359 6.56 -3.01 9.94
C PHE A 359 6.85 -3.18 11.45
N CYS A 360 6.90 -2.09 12.22
CA CYS A 360 6.94 -2.17 13.68
C CYS A 360 5.62 -2.72 14.23
N ILE A 361 4.48 -2.49 13.54
CA ILE A 361 3.15 -2.95 13.99
C ILE A 361 3.07 -4.47 14.11
N PRO A 362 3.37 -5.27 13.06
CA PRO A 362 3.39 -6.72 13.18
C PRO A 362 4.37 -7.21 14.25
N ILE A 363 5.49 -6.52 14.46
CA ILE A 363 6.45 -6.89 15.52
C ILE A 363 5.83 -6.66 16.90
N PHE A 364 5.12 -5.56 17.12
CA PHE A 364 4.43 -5.28 18.37
C PHE A 364 3.40 -6.39 18.68
N TYR A 365 2.61 -6.81 17.69
CA TYR A 365 1.69 -7.94 17.86
C TYR A 365 2.42 -9.26 18.16
N LEU A 366 3.56 -9.53 17.53
CA LEU A 366 4.35 -10.74 17.79
C LEU A 366 4.93 -10.75 19.20
N MET A 367 5.45 -9.61 19.67
CA MET A 367 5.97 -9.46 21.05
C MET A 367 4.85 -9.64 22.07
N ALA A 368 3.69 -9.03 21.85
CA ALA A 368 2.50 -9.21 22.67
C ALA A 368 2.04 -10.69 22.69
N ALA A 369 2.06 -11.36 21.53
CA ALA A 369 1.73 -12.78 21.43
C ALA A 369 2.72 -13.69 22.17
N CYS A 370 4.02 -13.35 22.23
CA CYS A 370 5.01 -14.06 23.07
C CYS A 370 4.64 -13.97 24.55
N GLY A 371 4.29 -12.77 25.03
CA GLY A 371 3.84 -12.55 26.41
C GLY A 371 2.57 -13.32 26.72
N LEU A 372 1.57 -13.20 25.86
CA LEU A 372 0.30 -13.91 25.97
C LEU A 372 0.50 -15.44 26.05
N LYS A 373 1.32 -15.99 25.16
CA LYS A 373 1.66 -17.42 25.17
C LYS A 373 2.34 -17.84 26.47
N SER A 374 3.24 -16.99 27.01
CA SER A 374 3.93 -17.24 28.27
C SER A 374 2.98 -17.30 29.47
N VAL A 375 2.00 -16.37 29.51
CA VAL A 375 0.93 -16.37 30.51
C VAL A 375 0.04 -17.60 30.34
N TYR A 376 -0.41 -17.88 29.12
CA TYR A 376 -1.31 -18.97 28.81
C TYR A 376 -0.74 -20.34 29.19
N GLU A 377 0.57 -20.57 28.96
CA GLU A 377 1.23 -21.82 29.32
C GLU A 377 1.29 -22.07 30.85
N ARG A 378 1.29 -20.99 31.65
CA ARG A 378 1.36 -21.05 33.12
C ARG A 378 0.01 -20.88 33.82
N SER A 379 -1.03 -20.43 33.13
CA SER A 379 -2.34 -20.15 33.72
C SER A 379 -3.16 -21.42 33.95
N ARG A 380 -4.02 -21.38 34.99
CA ARG A 380 -5.06 -22.40 35.24
C ARG A 380 -6.13 -22.37 34.13
N GLU A 381 -6.80 -23.48 33.91
CA GLU A 381 -7.76 -23.66 32.79
C GLU A 381 -8.91 -22.64 32.83
N SER A 382 -9.39 -22.25 34.02
CA SER A 382 -10.42 -21.21 34.20
C SER A 382 -10.00 -19.82 33.71
N TRP A 383 -8.73 -19.45 33.93
CA TRP A 383 -8.20 -18.17 33.48
C TRP A 383 -7.95 -18.14 31.97
N ARG A 384 -7.70 -19.30 31.35
CA ARG A 384 -7.52 -19.42 29.88
C ARG A 384 -8.80 -19.05 29.13
N ALA A 385 -9.97 -19.44 29.64
CA ALA A 385 -11.25 -19.07 29.05
C ALA A 385 -11.49 -17.55 29.13
N GLY A 386 -11.29 -16.95 30.31
CA GLY A 386 -11.42 -15.50 30.50
C GLY A 386 -10.49 -14.69 29.61
N LEU A 387 -9.22 -15.11 29.51
CA LEU A 387 -8.22 -14.46 28.65
C LEU A 387 -8.62 -14.54 27.15
N THR A 388 -9.14 -15.69 26.72
CA THR A 388 -9.62 -15.87 25.33
C THR A 388 -10.81 -14.97 25.04
N VAL A 389 -11.76 -14.83 25.98
CA VAL A 389 -12.93 -13.93 25.83
C VAL A 389 -12.49 -12.47 25.81
N ALA A 390 -11.61 -12.05 26.75
CA ALA A 390 -11.11 -10.67 26.79
C ALA A 390 -10.38 -10.30 25.49
N LEU A 391 -9.62 -11.23 24.94
CA LEU A 391 -8.89 -11.04 23.69
C LEU A 391 -9.84 -10.95 22.48
N PHE A 392 -10.89 -11.79 22.45
CA PHE A 392 -11.94 -11.73 21.43
C PHE A 392 -12.69 -10.39 21.48
N LEU A 393 -13.03 -9.90 22.68
CA LEU A 393 -13.67 -8.59 22.85
C LEU A 393 -12.73 -7.45 22.40
N PHE A 394 -11.44 -7.51 22.73
CA PHE A 394 -10.46 -6.53 22.29
C PHE A 394 -10.36 -6.46 20.75
N LEU A 395 -10.31 -7.61 20.10
CA LEU A 395 -10.30 -7.67 18.62
C LEU A 395 -11.61 -7.14 18.04
N THR A 396 -12.75 -7.47 18.64
CA THR A 396 -14.06 -7.00 18.19
C THR A 396 -14.17 -5.48 18.30
N ILE A 397 -13.69 -4.88 19.39
CA ILE A 397 -13.64 -3.43 19.58
C ILE A 397 -12.70 -2.79 18.57
N GLY A 398 -11.52 -3.38 18.32
CA GLY A 398 -10.58 -2.91 17.31
C GLY A 398 -11.12 -2.95 15.87
N ILE A 399 -12.04 -3.87 15.58
CA ILE A 399 -12.69 -4.03 14.27
C ILE A 399 -13.86 -3.03 14.10
N TYR A 400 -14.48 -2.55 15.20
CA TYR A 400 -15.70 -1.73 15.17
C TYR A 400 -15.65 -0.53 14.19
N PRO A 401 -14.59 0.28 14.10
CA PRO A 401 -14.53 1.39 13.14
C PRO A 401 -14.56 0.93 11.67
N TYR A 402 -14.22 -0.33 11.42
CA TYR A 402 -14.12 -0.94 10.08
C TYR A 402 -15.37 -1.74 9.71
N LEU A 403 -16.13 -2.20 10.71
CA LEU A 403 -17.47 -2.78 10.48
C LEU A 403 -18.39 -1.78 9.78
N GLY A 404 -18.23 -0.47 10.03
CA GLY A 404 -18.94 0.57 9.31
C GLY A 404 -18.64 0.57 7.81
N ARG A 405 -17.41 0.33 7.38
CA ARG A 405 -17.05 0.21 5.95
C ARG A 405 -17.48 -1.12 5.35
N LEU A 406 -17.37 -2.22 6.09
CA LEU A 406 -17.88 -3.52 5.67
C LEU A 406 -19.42 -3.52 5.59
N ALA A 407 -20.10 -2.86 6.55
CA ALA A 407 -21.53 -2.63 6.50
C ALA A 407 -21.93 -1.73 5.33
N TYR A 408 -21.09 -0.76 4.94
CA TYR A 408 -21.28 0.07 3.77
C TYR A 408 -21.28 -0.78 2.48
N TYR A 409 -20.30 -1.66 2.29
CA TYR A 409 -20.26 -2.54 1.12
C TYR A 409 -21.37 -3.59 1.17
N GLY A 410 -21.66 -4.14 2.34
CA GLY A 410 -22.77 -5.09 2.54
C GLY A 410 -24.16 -4.45 2.37
N ALA A 411 -24.33 -3.20 2.81
CA ALA A 411 -25.58 -2.46 2.64
C ALA A 411 -25.79 -2.01 1.18
N TYR A 412 -24.72 -1.71 0.45
CA TYR A 412 -24.80 -1.45 -0.99
C TYR A 412 -25.28 -2.69 -1.75
N TRP A 413 -24.70 -3.84 -1.45
CA TRP A 413 -25.10 -5.13 -2.02
C TRP A 413 -26.54 -5.50 -1.66
N LEU A 414 -26.93 -5.44 -0.38
CA LEU A 414 -28.29 -5.71 0.06
C LEU A 414 -29.30 -4.68 -0.46
N GLY A 415 -28.91 -3.43 -0.63
CA GLY A 415 -29.77 -2.35 -1.09
C GLY A 415 -30.17 -2.48 -2.56
N GLU A 416 -29.25 -2.97 -3.43
CA GLU A 416 -29.57 -3.25 -4.84
C GLU A 416 -30.43 -4.51 -5.01
N GLU A 417 -30.11 -5.59 -4.28
CA GLU A 417 -30.82 -6.86 -4.38
C GLU A 417 -32.22 -6.82 -3.76
N THR A 418 -32.40 -6.09 -2.65
CA THR A 418 -33.66 -6.09 -1.87
C THR A 418 -34.51 -4.85 -2.05
N GLY A 419 -34.01 -3.81 -2.72
CA GLY A 419 -34.66 -2.49 -2.81
C GLY A 419 -34.80 -1.79 -1.45
N ALA A 420 -34.17 -2.31 -0.41
CA ALA A 420 -34.22 -1.76 0.94
C ALA A 420 -33.29 -0.53 1.03
N ARG A 421 -33.90 0.66 1.00
CA ARG A 421 -33.21 1.92 1.26
C ARG A 421 -32.95 2.05 2.76
N PHE A 422 -31.76 1.67 3.21
CA PHE A 422 -31.34 1.83 4.60
C PHE A 422 -30.91 3.27 4.93
N TRP A 423 -30.79 3.57 6.21
CA TRP A 423 -30.48 4.86 6.84
C TRP A 423 -29.29 5.67 6.28
N PHE A 424 -28.55 5.16 5.33
CA PHE A 424 -27.45 5.83 4.66
C PHE A 424 -27.82 6.40 3.29
N SER A 425 -29.13 6.44 2.96
CA SER A 425 -29.61 6.74 1.60
C SER A 425 -29.17 8.08 1.04
N GLU A 426 -29.18 9.17 1.81
CA GLU A 426 -28.82 10.50 1.29
C GLU A 426 -27.35 10.63 0.91
N MET A 427 -26.44 10.10 1.74
CA MET A 427 -25.02 10.13 1.44
C MET A 427 -24.68 9.20 0.26
N PHE A 428 -25.37 8.07 0.16
CA PHE A 428 -25.31 7.14 -0.97
C PHE A 428 -25.85 7.77 -2.24
N ASP A 429 -27.03 8.38 -2.19
CA ASP A 429 -27.69 8.97 -3.37
C ASP A 429 -26.87 10.15 -3.94
N LYS A 430 -26.25 10.95 -3.07
CA LYS A 430 -25.33 12.00 -3.50
C LYS A 430 -24.08 11.42 -4.17
N GLN A 431 -23.41 10.49 -3.50
CA GLN A 431 -22.19 9.87 -4.01
C GLN A 431 -22.45 9.08 -5.30
N THR A 432 -23.58 8.37 -5.38
CA THR A 432 -23.97 7.63 -6.59
C THR A 432 -24.27 8.58 -7.77
N ARG A 433 -24.93 9.72 -7.53
CA ARG A 433 -25.17 10.72 -8.56
C ARG A 433 -23.89 11.34 -9.07
N GLU A 434 -22.97 11.74 -8.17
CA GLU A 434 -21.66 12.27 -8.55
C GLU A 434 -20.85 11.24 -9.37
N GLN A 435 -20.92 9.96 -8.99
CA GLN A 435 -20.23 8.89 -9.71
C GLN A 435 -20.84 8.61 -11.09
N LYS A 436 -22.17 8.65 -11.21
CA LYS A 436 -22.83 8.52 -12.52
C LYS A 436 -22.45 9.66 -13.46
N SER A 437 -22.56 10.91 -13.01
CA SER A 437 -22.16 12.08 -13.79
C SER A 437 -20.68 12.04 -14.19
N ARG A 438 -19.79 11.63 -13.26
CA ARG A 438 -18.38 11.41 -13.57
C ARG A 438 -18.19 10.34 -14.65
N ALA A 439 -18.92 9.22 -14.57
CA ALA A 439 -18.84 8.14 -15.54
C ALA A 439 -19.33 8.58 -16.92
N GLU A 440 -20.43 9.34 -16.97
CA GLU A 440 -20.96 9.91 -18.20
C GLU A 440 -19.99 10.90 -18.84
N ALA A 441 -19.37 11.78 -18.05
CA ALA A 441 -18.33 12.69 -18.52
C ALA A 441 -17.13 11.94 -19.13
N MET A 442 -16.68 10.84 -18.50
CA MET A 442 -15.58 10.03 -19.02
C MET A 442 -15.95 9.28 -20.31
N ARG A 443 -17.20 8.82 -20.45
CA ARG A 443 -17.70 8.26 -21.72
C ARG A 443 -17.73 9.34 -22.79
N ALA A 444 -18.25 10.51 -22.47
CA ALA A 444 -18.26 11.64 -23.39
C ALA A 444 -16.84 12.02 -23.85
N ILE A 445 -15.84 12.04 -22.95
CA ILE A 445 -14.44 12.24 -23.33
C ILE A 445 -14.00 11.20 -24.36
N LYS A 446 -14.30 9.92 -24.14
CA LYS A 446 -13.95 8.84 -25.05
C LYS A 446 -14.56 9.04 -26.44
N ASP A 447 -15.78 9.60 -26.50
CA ASP A 447 -16.54 9.77 -27.72
C ASP A 447 -16.18 11.08 -28.48
N VAL A 448 -15.97 12.19 -27.77
CA VAL A 448 -15.79 13.51 -28.40
C VAL A 448 -14.33 13.93 -28.55
N VAL A 449 -13.43 13.47 -27.69
CA VAL A 449 -12.01 13.79 -27.76
C VAL A 449 -11.31 12.80 -28.70
N PRO A 450 -10.50 13.25 -29.68
CA PRO A 450 -9.72 12.33 -30.52
C PRO A 450 -8.79 11.43 -29.72
N PRO A 451 -8.44 10.22 -30.20
CA PRO A 451 -7.55 9.29 -29.48
C PRO A 451 -6.23 9.93 -29.03
N ASP A 452 -5.64 10.80 -29.87
CA ASP A 452 -4.40 11.54 -29.60
C ASP A 452 -4.64 12.87 -28.86
N GLY A 453 -5.87 13.14 -28.42
CA GLY A 453 -6.25 14.38 -27.73
C GLY A 453 -5.68 14.47 -26.33
N LEU A 454 -5.19 15.66 -25.97
CA LEU A 454 -4.73 15.97 -24.63
C LEU A 454 -5.82 16.71 -23.85
N VAL A 455 -6.17 16.23 -22.67
CA VAL A 455 -7.20 16.79 -21.81
C VAL A 455 -6.56 17.48 -20.61
N PHE A 456 -6.97 18.71 -20.32
CA PHE A 456 -6.74 19.36 -19.04
C PHE A 456 -7.97 19.13 -18.14
N SER A 457 -7.77 18.68 -16.93
CA SER A 457 -8.85 18.55 -15.95
C SER A 457 -8.65 19.52 -14.80
N ASN A 458 -9.68 20.26 -14.41
CA ASN A 458 -9.60 21.21 -13.30
C ASN A 458 -9.27 20.57 -11.95
N LYS A 459 -9.44 19.25 -11.82
CA LYS A 459 -9.05 18.45 -10.66
C LYS A 459 -7.89 17.49 -10.94
N GLY A 460 -7.39 17.47 -12.18
CA GLY A 460 -6.42 16.47 -12.59
C GLY A 460 -6.96 15.04 -12.46
N ASP A 461 -8.22 14.81 -12.90
CA ASP A 461 -8.93 13.56 -12.70
C ASP A 461 -8.28 12.39 -13.47
N PRO A 462 -7.66 11.42 -12.81
CA PRO A 462 -6.98 10.30 -13.45
C PRO A 462 -7.92 9.36 -14.21
N ALA A 463 -9.25 9.46 -14.02
CA ALA A 463 -10.22 8.67 -14.78
C ALA A 463 -10.22 9.02 -16.28
N VAL A 464 -9.76 10.20 -16.66
CA VAL A 464 -9.48 10.56 -18.06
C VAL A 464 -8.56 9.52 -18.71
N ARG A 465 -7.56 9.01 -17.98
CA ARG A 465 -6.61 8.01 -18.46
C ARG A 465 -7.21 6.62 -18.58
N TYR A 466 -7.77 6.08 -17.50
CA TYR A 466 -8.14 4.67 -17.48
C TYR A 466 -9.58 4.36 -17.90
N TYR A 467 -10.42 5.37 -17.99
CA TYR A 467 -11.81 5.23 -18.43
C TYR A 467 -12.09 6.03 -19.70
N GLY A 468 -11.66 7.29 -19.76
CA GLY A 468 -11.72 8.13 -20.95
C GLY A 468 -10.74 7.71 -22.05
N LEU A 469 -9.71 6.94 -21.72
CA LEU A 469 -8.64 6.45 -22.62
C LEU A 469 -7.97 7.59 -23.41
N ARG A 470 -7.71 8.71 -22.74
CA ARG A 470 -7.07 9.90 -23.31
C ARG A 470 -5.89 10.37 -22.46
N SER A 471 -4.97 11.06 -23.12
CA SER A 471 -3.87 11.76 -22.46
C SER A 471 -4.39 12.82 -21.50
N LEU A 472 -3.78 12.90 -20.31
CA LEU A 472 -4.05 13.92 -19.31
C LEU A 472 -2.82 14.83 -19.17
N ASP A 473 -3.03 16.14 -19.16
CA ASP A 473 -1.93 17.12 -19.07
C ASP A 473 -1.24 17.06 -17.71
N TYR A 474 -1.99 16.80 -16.64
CA TYR A 474 -1.43 16.55 -15.31
C TYR A 474 -2.45 15.88 -14.37
N SER A 475 -1.94 15.20 -13.36
CA SER A 475 -2.70 14.77 -12.18
C SER A 475 -1.93 15.14 -10.91
N PRO A 476 -2.60 15.39 -9.77
CA PRO A 476 -1.91 15.61 -8.49
C PRO A 476 -0.95 14.50 -8.10
N THR A 477 -1.18 13.27 -8.56
CA THR A 477 -0.33 12.10 -8.28
C THR A 477 0.92 12.02 -9.16
N ASP A 478 0.98 12.76 -10.26
CA ASP A 478 2.08 12.68 -11.24
C ASP A 478 3.40 13.23 -10.70
N GLY A 479 3.35 14.17 -9.73
CA GLY A 479 4.53 14.91 -9.28
C GLY A 479 5.68 14.04 -8.82
N ALA A 480 5.39 12.96 -8.06
CA ALA A 480 6.43 12.03 -7.61
C ALA A 480 7.07 11.26 -8.79
N HIS A 481 6.31 10.94 -9.82
CA HIS A 481 6.79 10.23 -10.99
C HIS A 481 7.61 11.12 -11.91
N LEU A 482 7.16 12.34 -12.17
CA LEU A 482 7.92 13.34 -12.94
C LEU A 482 9.27 13.64 -12.27
N TYR A 483 9.28 13.73 -10.94
CA TYR A 483 10.52 13.85 -10.18
C TYR A 483 11.49 12.69 -10.44
N PHE A 484 11.01 11.44 -10.39
CA PHE A 484 11.85 10.27 -10.62
C PHE A 484 12.20 10.03 -12.09
N GLN A 485 11.47 10.64 -13.02
CA GLN A 485 11.78 10.62 -14.46
C GLN A 485 12.81 11.69 -14.84
N TYR A 486 13.12 12.61 -13.92
CA TYR A 486 14.02 13.76 -14.18
C TYR A 486 13.52 14.69 -15.28
N ASP A 487 12.20 14.78 -15.47
CA ASP A 487 11.56 15.69 -16.40
C ASP A 487 11.38 17.07 -15.77
N ALA A 488 12.37 17.96 -15.98
CA ALA A 488 12.35 19.31 -15.41
C ALA A 488 11.18 20.16 -15.95
N GLU A 489 10.83 20.01 -17.24
CA GLU A 489 9.72 20.76 -17.85
C GLU A 489 8.38 20.26 -17.33
N GLY A 490 8.18 18.96 -17.27
CA GLY A 490 7.01 18.34 -16.65
C GLY A 490 6.85 18.74 -15.18
N CYS A 491 7.94 18.77 -14.42
CA CYS A 491 7.94 19.23 -13.03
C CYS A 491 7.47 20.70 -12.91
N ARG A 492 7.99 21.62 -13.73
CA ARG A 492 7.56 23.03 -13.71
C ARG A 492 6.07 23.15 -14.05
N ARG A 493 5.61 22.52 -15.13
CA ARG A 493 4.19 22.52 -15.49
C ARG A 493 3.30 21.97 -14.38
N TRP A 494 3.73 20.90 -13.74
CA TRP A 494 3.00 20.31 -12.61
C TRP A 494 2.91 21.29 -11.43
N LEU A 495 4.00 21.95 -11.05
CA LEU A 495 4.04 22.96 -9.98
C LEU A 495 3.13 24.15 -10.31
N ASP A 496 3.22 24.70 -11.52
CA ASP A 496 2.39 25.81 -11.98
C ASP A 496 0.89 25.45 -11.94
N ASN A 497 0.54 24.25 -12.40
CA ASN A 497 -0.83 23.76 -12.37
C ASN A 497 -1.32 23.57 -10.92
N MET A 498 -0.51 22.99 -10.04
CA MET A 498 -0.87 22.79 -8.64
C MET A 498 -1.06 24.12 -7.90
N GLU A 499 -0.29 25.15 -8.23
CA GLU A 499 -0.44 26.48 -7.66
C GLU A 499 -1.70 27.18 -8.18
N ALA A 500 -1.92 27.17 -9.49
CA ALA A 500 -3.09 27.76 -10.12
C ALA A 500 -4.40 27.16 -9.58
N LEU A 501 -4.42 25.86 -9.31
CA LEU A 501 -5.59 25.15 -8.79
C LEU A 501 -5.93 25.45 -7.33
N ARG A 502 -5.08 26.16 -6.59
CA ARG A 502 -5.40 26.66 -5.25
C ARG A 502 -6.49 27.73 -5.29
N SER A 503 -6.61 28.46 -6.42
CA SER A 503 -7.67 29.41 -6.65
C SER A 503 -8.89 28.77 -7.33
N PRO A 504 -10.13 29.07 -6.92
CA PRO A 504 -11.33 28.54 -7.56
C PRO A 504 -11.40 28.74 -9.08
N GLN A 505 -10.86 29.83 -9.59
CA GLN A 505 -10.85 30.17 -11.01
C GLN A 505 -9.47 29.99 -11.66
N GLY A 506 -8.44 29.66 -10.88
CA GLY A 506 -7.07 29.52 -11.36
C GLY A 506 -6.90 28.46 -12.44
N TYR A 507 -7.77 27.44 -12.47
CA TYR A 507 -7.75 26.41 -13.50
C TYR A 507 -8.03 26.96 -14.90
N ILE A 508 -8.77 28.07 -15.03
CA ILE A 508 -9.05 28.73 -16.31
C ILE A 508 -7.74 29.30 -16.90
N GLU A 509 -6.95 29.98 -16.05
CA GLU A 509 -5.65 30.51 -16.48
C GLU A 509 -4.62 29.39 -16.72
N ALA A 510 -4.64 28.33 -15.90
CA ALA A 510 -3.83 27.15 -16.12
C ALA A 510 -4.16 26.50 -17.48
N PHE A 511 -5.44 26.33 -17.81
CA PHE A 511 -5.87 25.78 -19.09
C PHE A 511 -5.47 26.66 -20.28
N LYS A 512 -5.54 27.99 -20.16
CA LYS A 512 -5.07 28.90 -21.22
C LYS A 512 -3.59 28.65 -21.56
N LYS A 513 -2.77 28.43 -20.55
CA LYS A 513 -1.32 28.18 -20.69
C LYS A 513 -0.98 26.73 -21.05
N SER A 514 -1.86 25.79 -20.72
CA SER A 514 -1.69 24.35 -20.99
C SER A 514 -1.61 24.07 -22.48
N PRO A 515 -0.81 23.09 -22.95
CA PRO A 515 -0.81 22.59 -24.33
C PRO A 515 -2.08 21.81 -24.67
N ALA A 516 -2.96 21.52 -23.71
CA ALA A 516 -4.19 20.77 -23.92
C ALA A 516 -5.19 21.57 -24.79
N ASP A 517 -5.80 20.87 -25.74
CA ASP A 517 -6.88 21.40 -26.55
C ASP A 517 -8.28 21.17 -25.95
N TRP A 518 -8.36 20.35 -24.91
CA TRP A 518 -9.62 19.94 -24.29
C TRP A 518 -9.61 20.21 -22.79
N LEU A 519 -10.72 20.79 -22.30
CA LEU A 519 -10.94 21.00 -20.87
C LEU A 519 -12.07 20.09 -20.38
N LEU A 520 -11.81 19.38 -19.30
CA LEU A 520 -12.84 18.75 -18.46
C LEU A 520 -12.94 19.54 -17.15
N THR A 521 -14.14 20.01 -16.81
CA THR A 521 -14.38 20.64 -15.51
C THR A 521 -15.64 20.10 -14.84
N ASP A 522 -15.58 19.96 -13.51
CA ASP A 522 -16.74 19.65 -12.66
C ASP A 522 -17.45 20.92 -12.15
N ARG A 523 -17.24 22.04 -12.85
CA ARG A 523 -17.85 23.34 -12.56
C ARG A 523 -18.64 23.83 -13.77
N PRO A 524 -19.80 23.22 -14.06
CA PRO A 524 -20.64 23.65 -15.19
C PRO A 524 -21.19 25.08 -15.00
N GLU A 525 -21.18 25.62 -13.78
CA GLU A 525 -21.54 27.00 -13.48
C GLU A 525 -20.57 28.04 -14.07
N ASP A 526 -19.31 27.67 -14.31
CA ASP A 526 -18.30 28.55 -14.89
C ASP A 526 -18.43 28.67 -16.41
N GLU A 527 -19.45 28.08 -17.05
CA GLU A 527 -19.62 28.03 -18.52
C GLU A 527 -19.50 29.38 -19.19
N GLU A 528 -20.09 30.43 -18.61
CA GLU A 528 -20.07 31.78 -19.19
C GLU A 528 -18.63 32.32 -19.30
N ALA A 529 -17.84 32.14 -18.24
CA ALA A 529 -16.42 32.50 -18.24
C ALA A 529 -15.59 31.67 -19.22
N LEU A 530 -15.96 30.41 -19.41
CA LEU A 530 -15.27 29.46 -20.29
C LEU A 530 -15.60 29.66 -21.79
N ARG A 531 -16.75 30.23 -22.16
CA ARG A 531 -17.15 30.45 -23.55
C ARG A 531 -16.17 31.30 -24.35
N SER A 532 -15.43 32.17 -23.66
CA SER A 532 -14.36 32.95 -24.29
C SER A 532 -13.17 32.14 -24.78
N LEU A 533 -13.04 30.88 -24.33
CA LEU A 533 -11.94 29.96 -24.63
C LEU A 533 -12.27 29.01 -25.78
N GLY A 534 -13.57 28.79 -26.04
CA GLY A 534 -14.04 27.94 -27.13
C GLY A 534 -15.43 27.34 -26.91
N PRO A 535 -15.93 26.55 -27.84
CA PRO A 535 -17.24 25.95 -27.76
C PRO A 535 -17.31 24.85 -26.71
N VAL A 536 -18.43 24.80 -25.96
CA VAL A 536 -18.82 23.66 -25.13
C VAL A 536 -19.31 22.56 -26.07
N ILE A 537 -18.67 21.42 -26.01
CA ILE A 537 -18.94 20.25 -26.85
C ILE A 537 -19.90 19.28 -26.17
N TRP A 538 -19.79 19.17 -24.82
CA TRP A 538 -20.66 18.32 -24.06
C TRP A 538 -20.88 18.89 -22.65
N ARG A 539 -22.07 18.66 -22.09
CA ARG A 539 -22.45 19.11 -20.74
C ARG A 539 -23.49 18.17 -20.12
N ASP A 540 -23.36 17.97 -18.81
CA ASP A 540 -24.42 17.46 -17.95
C ASP A 540 -24.60 18.35 -16.69
N SER A 541 -25.30 17.83 -15.66
CA SER A 541 -25.51 18.56 -14.41
C SER A 541 -24.25 18.73 -13.55
N GLY A 542 -23.22 17.94 -13.75
CA GLY A 542 -22.02 17.90 -12.91
C GLY A 542 -20.72 18.19 -13.65
N TYR A 543 -20.72 18.10 -14.98
CA TYR A 543 -19.48 18.24 -15.77
C TYR A 543 -19.71 18.96 -17.08
N LEU A 544 -18.61 19.54 -17.59
CA LEU A 544 -18.56 20.23 -18.87
C LEU A 544 -17.27 19.86 -19.61
N ILE A 545 -17.40 19.63 -20.94
CA ILE A 545 -16.25 19.42 -21.84
C ILE A 545 -16.25 20.54 -22.87
N LEU A 546 -15.11 21.25 -22.96
CA LEU A 546 -14.89 22.35 -23.85
C LEU A 546 -13.69 22.06 -24.76
N ARG A 547 -13.75 22.50 -26.01
CA ARG A 547 -12.63 22.48 -26.95
C ARG A 547 -12.06 23.90 -27.10
N LYS A 548 -10.74 24.03 -26.89
CA LYS A 548 -10.02 25.29 -26.99
C LYS A 548 -10.02 25.78 -28.45
N GLU A 549 -10.44 27.01 -28.67
CA GLU A 549 -10.23 27.64 -29.96
C GLU A 549 -8.80 28.14 -30.08
N ARG A 550 -8.05 27.57 -31.02
CA ARG A 550 -6.76 28.14 -31.40
C ARG A 550 -7.01 29.42 -32.14
N LYS A 551 -6.66 30.56 -31.55
CA LYS A 551 -6.62 31.80 -32.36
C LYS A 551 -5.63 31.60 -33.50
N PRO A 552 -5.99 31.95 -34.74
CA PRO A 552 -5.15 31.79 -35.89
C PRO A 552 -3.83 32.55 -35.77
#